data_2b2e7856dd0afeac35f55da2308ba484
#
_entry.id   2b2e7856dd0afeac35f55da2308ba484
#
_cell.length_a   1.000
_cell.length_b   1.000
_cell.length_c   1.000
_cell.angle_alpha   90.00
_cell.angle_beta   90.00
_cell.angle_gamma   90.00
#
_symmetry.space_group_name_H-M   'P 1'
#
loop_
_entity.id
_entity.type
_entity.pdbx_description
1 polymer ?
#
loop_
_entity_poly.entity_id
_entity_poly.type
_entity_poly.pdbx_seq_one_letter_code
_entity_poly.pdbx_strand_id
1 'polypeptide(L)'
;LAGSIKPDSGSFGFDTPASTALLPQDNPLLPELSALDNIRLWNPGSKRSVLNEHNMSICRSLGVDTFLDKRVSKLSGGMKKRLSLAITMMSDPDLLLLDEPLASLDLLCKNGILRYLQSYTACGGSVIIATHETSALDICDQIYTLKGGHIRLALDKKTDPDGFASDTYLKLLY
;
A
#
# COMPACT_ATOMS: atom_id res chain seq x y z
N LEU A 1 12.49 7.81 -0.88
CA LEU A 1 12.27 6.64 -1.74
C LEU A 1 11.30 6.96 -2.88
N ALA A 2 10.13 7.58 -2.60
CA ALA A 2 9.16 7.97 -3.62
C ALA A 2 9.61 9.13 -4.55
N GLY A 3 10.75 9.76 -4.29
CA GLY A 3 11.26 10.87 -5.08
C GLY A 3 10.56 12.23 -4.87
N SER A 4 9.58 12.31 -3.99
CA SER A 4 8.81 13.53 -3.73
C SER A 4 9.66 14.63 -3.04
N ILE A 5 10.66 14.23 -2.27
CA ILE A 5 11.56 15.13 -1.54
C ILE A 5 13.00 14.66 -1.78
N LYS A 6 13.90 15.61 -2.04
CA LYS A 6 15.34 15.33 -2.12
C LYS A 6 15.93 15.32 -0.71
N PRO A 7 16.89 14.41 -0.41
CA PRO A 7 17.60 14.44 0.86
C PRO A 7 18.48 15.71 0.94
N ASP A 8 18.58 16.29 2.13
CA ASP A 8 19.46 17.45 2.37
C ASP A 8 20.93 17.04 2.30
N SER A 9 21.25 15.80 2.66
CA SER A 9 22.60 15.22 2.59
C SER A 9 22.52 13.70 2.44
N GLY A 10 23.62 13.07 2.03
CA GLY A 10 23.70 11.63 1.79
C GLY A 10 23.10 11.24 0.44
N SER A 11 22.99 9.94 0.23
CA SER A 11 22.41 9.35 -0.99
C SER A 11 21.64 8.09 -0.65
N PHE A 12 20.70 7.74 -1.48
CA PHE A 12 20.03 6.44 -1.47
C PHE A 12 19.96 5.89 -2.89
N GLY A 13 19.86 4.59 -3.02
CA GLY A 13 19.73 3.93 -4.32
C GLY A 13 19.21 2.51 -4.15
N PHE A 14 18.93 1.90 -5.27
CA PHE A 14 18.58 0.48 -5.34
C PHE A 14 19.75 -0.27 -5.98
N ASP A 15 20.05 -1.47 -5.50
CA ASP A 15 21.11 -2.32 -6.07
C ASP A 15 20.77 -2.74 -7.51
N THR A 16 19.48 -2.85 -7.82
CA THR A 16 18.95 -3.05 -9.16
C THR A 16 17.88 -1.99 -9.47
N PRO A 17 17.72 -1.58 -10.75
CA PRO A 17 16.63 -0.68 -11.11
C PRO A 17 15.28 -1.27 -10.65
N ALA A 18 14.52 -0.47 -9.91
CA ALA A 18 13.21 -0.87 -9.37
C ALA A 18 12.18 0.26 -9.60
N SER A 19 11.02 -0.12 -10.09
CA SER A 19 9.86 0.76 -10.19
C SER A 19 9.23 0.94 -8.81
N THR A 20 8.90 2.19 -8.46
CA THR A 20 8.29 2.50 -7.16
C THR A 20 6.94 3.15 -7.34
N ALA A 21 5.97 2.77 -6.50
CA ALA A 21 4.70 3.46 -6.42
C ALA A 21 4.37 3.83 -4.96
N LEU A 22 3.76 4.99 -4.79
CA LEU A 22 3.38 5.52 -3.48
C LEU A 22 1.86 5.60 -3.36
N LEU A 23 1.32 5.00 -2.32
CA LEU A 23 -0.03 5.28 -1.82
C LEU A 23 0.09 6.27 -0.66
N PRO A 24 -0.26 7.54 -0.85
CA PRO A 24 -0.22 8.53 0.23
C PRO A 24 -1.38 8.33 1.21
N GLN A 25 -1.27 8.94 2.39
CA GLN A 25 -2.31 8.91 3.41
C GLN A 25 -3.64 9.45 2.86
N ASP A 26 -3.61 10.61 2.21
CA ASP A 26 -4.76 11.19 1.53
C ASP A 26 -4.95 10.56 0.15
N ASN A 27 -6.19 10.23 -0.17
CA ASN A 27 -6.50 9.62 -1.46
C ASN A 27 -6.65 10.72 -2.53
N PRO A 28 -5.76 10.78 -3.55
CA PRO A 28 -5.82 11.79 -4.60
C PRO A 28 -6.90 11.47 -5.64
N LEU A 29 -8.12 11.16 -5.17
CA LEU A 29 -9.25 10.80 -6.01
C LEU A 29 -10.12 12.03 -6.30
N LEU A 30 -10.63 12.14 -7.52
CA LEU A 30 -11.57 13.18 -7.91
C LEU A 30 -13.00 12.76 -7.55
N PRO A 31 -13.64 13.46 -6.57
CA PRO A 31 -14.92 13.03 -6.00
C PRO A 31 -16.09 13.10 -6.98
N GLU A 32 -16.02 13.95 -8.01
CA GLU A 32 -17.05 14.14 -9.03
C GLU A 32 -17.06 13.02 -10.08
N LEU A 33 -15.93 12.33 -10.24
CA LEU A 33 -15.76 11.26 -11.20
C LEU A 33 -16.20 9.91 -10.61
N SER A 34 -16.53 8.95 -11.49
CA SER A 34 -16.71 7.56 -11.10
C SER A 34 -15.37 6.91 -10.68
N ALA A 35 -15.45 5.75 -10.01
CA ALA A 35 -14.26 4.97 -9.71
C ALA A 35 -13.51 4.59 -10.98
N LEU A 36 -14.22 4.17 -12.03
CA LEU A 36 -13.65 3.84 -13.33
C LEU A 36 -12.96 5.04 -14.00
N ASP A 37 -13.56 6.24 -13.93
CA ASP A 37 -12.95 7.42 -14.53
C ASP A 37 -11.72 7.88 -13.76
N ASN A 38 -11.68 7.69 -12.44
CA ASN A 38 -10.46 7.88 -11.65
C ASN A 38 -9.36 6.89 -12.08
N ILE A 39 -9.68 5.60 -12.28
CA ILE A 39 -8.73 4.61 -12.81
C ILE A 39 -8.17 5.07 -14.16
N ARG A 40 -9.03 5.52 -15.06
CA ARG A 40 -8.62 6.00 -16.40
C ARG A 40 -7.71 7.22 -16.32
N LEU A 41 -8.01 8.15 -15.42
CA LEU A 41 -7.24 9.38 -15.25
C LEU A 41 -5.81 9.11 -14.80
N TRP A 42 -5.65 8.23 -13.83
CA TRP A 42 -4.36 7.92 -13.22
C TRP A 42 -3.55 6.87 -14.00
N ASN A 43 -4.14 6.21 -15.00
CA ASN A 43 -3.48 5.24 -15.87
C ASN A 43 -3.61 5.61 -17.36
N PRO A 44 -3.15 6.80 -17.80
CA PRO A 44 -3.36 7.30 -19.17
C PRO A 44 -2.58 6.53 -20.24
N GLY A 45 -1.59 5.71 -19.86
CA GLY A 45 -0.73 4.97 -20.78
C GLY A 45 -1.35 3.71 -21.40
N SER A 46 -2.48 3.25 -20.90
CA SER A 46 -3.17 2.07 -21.41
C SER A 46 -3.93 2.39 -22.71
N LYS A 47 -3.24 2.36 -23.85
CA LYS A 47 -3.85 2.50 -25.20
C LYS A 47 -4.88 1.40 -25.51
N ARG A 48 -4.86 0.28 -24.81
CA ARG A 48 -5.87 -0.78 -24.79
C ARG A 48 -6.69 -0.61 -23.49
N SER A 49 -7.92 -1.08 -23.48
CA SER A 49 -8.84 -0.95 -22.34
C SER A 49 -8.11 -0.85 -21.00
N VAL A 50 -8.33 0.22 -20.25
CA VAL A 50 -7.79 0.42 -18.89
C VAL A 50 -8.13 -0.77 -17.99
N LEU A 51 -9.24 -1.45 -18.28
CA LEU A 51 -9.67 -2.67 -17.63
C LEU A 51 -9.23 -3.91 -18.45
N ASN A 52 -7.93 -4.05 -18.69
CA ASN A 52 -7.36 -5.31 -19.16
C ASN A 52 -7.47 -6.39 -18.06
N GLU A 53 -7.16 -7.64 -18.37
CA GLU A 53 -7.32 -8.76 -17.43
C GLU A 53 -6.47 -8.60 -16.17
N HIS A 54 -5.25 -8.06 -16.28
CA HIS A 54 -4.39 -7.76 -15.13
C HIS A 54 -5.03 -6.74 -14.20
N ASN A 55 -5.45 -5.58 -14.72
CA ASN A 55 -6.09 -4.52 -13.94
C ASN A 55 -7.43 -4.97 -13.34
N MET A 56 -8.20 -5.78 -14.07
CA MET A 56 -9.42 -6.38 -13.54
C MET A 56 -9.16 -7.39 -12.43
N SER A 57 -8.06 -8.15 -12.50
CA SER A 57 -7.65 -9.03 -11.41
C SER A 57 -7.35 -8.24 -10.13
N ILE A 58 -6.64 -7.12 -10.24
CA ILE A 58 -6.40 -6.20 -9.10
C ILE A 58 -7.73 -5.67 -8.55
N CYS A 59 -8.62 -5.19 -9.42
CA CYS A 59 -9.94 -4.70 -9.00
C CYS A 59 -10.75 -5.75 -8.25
N ARG A 60 -10.80 -6.99 -8.74
CA ARG A 60 -11.49 -8.10 -8.08
C ARG A 60 -10.87 -8.44 -6.73
N SER A 61 -9.54 -8.55 -6.66
CA SER A 61 -8.82 -8.87 -5.42
C SER A 61 -9.08 -7.85 -4.30
N LEU A 62 -9.28 -6.58 -4.68
CA LEU A 62 -9.60 -5.49 -3.75
C LEU A 62 -11.10 -5.18 -3.67
N GLY A 63 -11.96 -5.91 -4.40
CA GLY A 63 -13.41 -5.71 -4.44
C GLY A 63 -13.83 -4.37 -5.05
N VAL A 64 -12.98 -3.76 -5.88
CA VAL A 64 -13.23 -2.48 -6.57
C VAL A 64 -14.19 -2.67 -7.74
N ASP A 65 -14.19 -3.85 -8.37
CA ASP A 65 -15.07 -4.25 -9.45
C ASP A 65 -16.56 -4.08 -9.14
N THR A 66 -16.93 -4.16 -7.85
CA THR A 66 -18.33 -4.05 -7.39
C THR A 66 -18.87 -2.61 -7.40
N PHE A 67 -18.03 -1.60 -7.62
CA PHE A 67 -18.45 -0.19 -7.56
C PHE A 67 -17.79 0.72 -8.61
N LEU A 68 -17.33 0.18 -9.72
CA LEU A 68 -16.64 0.94 -10.78
C LEU A 68 -17.46 2.14 -11.29
N ASP A 69 -18.78 1.99 -11.40
CA ASP A 69 -19.67 3.04 -11.93
C ASP A 69 -20.09 4.06 -10.86
N LYS A 70 -19.76 3.83 -9.58
CA LYS A 70 -20.13 4.75 -8.51
C LYS A 70 -19.23 5.97 -8.50
N ARG A 71 -19.80 7.16 -8.29
CA ARG A 71 -19.03 8.39 -8.05
C ARG A 71 -18.24 8.26 -6.76
N VAL A 72 -16.99 8.74 -6.76
CA VAL A 72 -16.10 8.69 -5.60
C VAL A 72 -16.69 9.44 -4.40
N SER A 73 -17.44 10.51 -4.61
CA SER A 73 -18.19 11.22 -3.55
C SER A 73 -19.19 10.33 -2.78
N LYS A 74 -19.63 9.21 -3.37
CA LYS A 74 -20.59 8.26 -2.79
C LYS A 74 -19.91 7.01 -2.18
N LEU A 75 -18.59 6.92 -2.25
CA LEU A 75 -17.84 5.80 -1.70
C LEU A 75 -17.55 6.02 -0.23
N SER A 76 -17.55 4.92 0.56
CA SER A 76 -17.05 4.93 1.93
C SER A 76 -15.52 5.17 1.95
N GLY A 77 -14.97 5.51 3.12
CA GLY A 77 -13.52 5.65 3.30
C GLY A 77 -12.75 4.41 2.85
N GLY A 78 -13.22 3.22 3.25
CA GLY A 78 -12.63 1.95 2.86
C GLY A 78 -12.72 1.66 1.35
N MET A 79 -13.82 2.02 0.70
CA MET A 79 -13.93 1.90 -0.76
C MET A 79 -12.96 2.84 -1.47
N LYS A 80 -12.80 4.08 -0.98
CA LYS A 80 -11.82 5.04 -1.53
C LYS A 80 -10.39 4.53 -1.37
N LYS A 81 -10.02 4.00 -0.20
CA LYS A 81 -8.68 3.47 0.05
C LYS A 81 -8.39 2.27 -0.86
N ARG A 82 -9.32 1.32 -1.01
CA ARG A 82 -9.19 0.18 -1.93
C ARG A 82 -9.06 0.63 -3.40
N LEU A 83 -9.81 1.63 -3.81
CA LEU A 83 -9.70 2.21 -5.14
C LEU A 83 -8.31 2.85 -5.37
N SER A 84 -7.82 3.65 -4.41
CA SER A 84 -6.48 4.26 -4.50
C SER A 84 -5.39 3.21 -4.54
N LEU A 85 -5.49 2.16 -3.73
CA LEU A 85 -4.54 1.04 -3.78
C LEU A 85 -4.58 0.33 -5.13
N ALA A 86 -5.77 0.05 -5.67
CA ALA A 86 -5.90 -0.56 -6.99
C ALA A 86 -5.23 0.28 -8.08
N ILE A 87 -5.46 1.59 -8.09
CA ILE A 87 -4.84 2.52 -9.03
C ILE A 87 -3.31 2.48 -8.92
N THR A 88 -2.79 2.51 -7.68
CA THR A 88 -1.35 2.48 -7.42
C THR A 88 -0.72 1.17 -7.92
N MET A 89 -1.40 0.04 -7.73
CA MET A 89 -0.94 -1.28 -8.16
C MET A 89 -0.98 -1.50 -9.68
N MET A 90 -1.83 -0.77 -10.41
CA MET A 90 -1.93 -0.90 -11.87
C MET A 90 -0.68 -0.42 -12.63
N SER A 91 0.25 0.26 -11.94
CA SER A 91 1.57 0.57 -12.50
C SER A 91 2.57 -0.59 -12.40
N ASP A 92 2.17 -1.71 -11.81
CA ASP A 92 2.99 -2.92 -11.60
C ASP A 92 4.36 -2.59 -10.96
N PRO A 93 4.37 -1.98 -9.76
CA PRO A 93 5.60 -1.55 -9.13
C PRO A 93 6.39 -2.74 -8.56
N ASP A 94 7.72 -2.67 -8.55
CA ASP A 94 8.56 -3.61 -7.82
C ASP A 94 8.55 -3.32 -6.31
N LEU A 95 8.42 -2.03 -5.95
CA LEU A 95 8.35 -1.54 -4.58
C LEU A 95 7.12 -0.67 -4.36
N LEU A 96 6.28 -1.09 -3.43
CA LEU A 96 5.10 -0.37 -3.00
C LEU A 96 5.36 0.36 -1.68
N LEU A 97 5.17 1.67 -1.67
CA LEU A 97 5.29 2.51 -0.49
C LEU A 97 3.88 2.89 -0.02
N LEU A 98 3.55 2.57 1.23
CA LEU A 98 2.21 2.79 1.79
C LEU A 98 2.30 3.68 3.02
N ASP A 99 1.56 4.79 3.00
CA ASP A 99 1.42 5.69 4.14
C ASP A 99 0.03 5.53 4.76
N GLU A 100 -0.01 4.99 5.98
CA GLU A 100 -1.23 4.70 6.74
C GLU A 100 -2.32 3.98 5.90
N PRO A 101 -2.02 2.84 5.25
CA PRO A 101 -2.95 2.20 4.32
C PRO A 101 -4.20 1.64 4.99
N LEU A 102 -4.17 1.40 6.31
CA LEU A 102 -5.24 0.76 7.06
C LEU A 102 -6.01 1.73 7.98
N ALA A 103 -5.56 2.99 8.07
CA ALA A 103 -6.16 3.97 8.97
C ALA A 103 -7.65 4.17 8.69
N SER A 104 -8.45 4.23 9.75
CA SER A 104 -9.91 4.48 9.69
C SER A 104 -10.73 3.47 8.88
N LEU A 105 -10.20 2.25 8.68
CA LEU A 105 -10.91 1.17 7.99
C LEU A 105 -11.54 0.19 8.97
N ASP A 106 -12.67 -0.39 8.55
CA ASP A 106 -13.26 -1.54 9.25
C ASP A 106 -12.39 -2.81 9.08
N LEU A 107 -12.61 -3.78 9.97
CA LEU A 107 -11.81 -5.02 10.02
C LEU A 107 -11.84 -5.81 8.71
N LEU A 108 -12.98 -5.86 8.02
CA LEU A 108 -13.11 -6.61 6.76
C LEU A 108 -12.27 -5.96 5.67
N CYS A 109 -12.30 -4.63 5.59
CA CYS A 109 -11.47 -3.85 4.67
C CYS A 109 -9.98 -4.04 4.95
N LYS A 110 -9.56 -3.93 6.24
CA LYS A 110 -8.17 -4.17 6.66
C LYS A 110 -7.70 -5.55 6.22
N ASN A 111 -8.45 -6.59 6.56
CA ASN A 111 -8.11 -7.97 6.20
C ASN A 111 -8.03 -8.19 4.68
N GLY A 112 -8.88 -7.52 3.91
CA GLY A 112 -8.83 -7.59 2.44
C GLY A 112 -7.53 -7.01 1.88
N ILE A 113 -7.13 -5.84 2.36
CA ILE A 113 -5.88 -5.17 1.95
C ILE A 113 -4.67 -6.01 2.40
N LEU A 114 -4.61 -6.46 3.65
CA LEU A 114 -3.49 -7.26 4.15
C LEU A 114 -3.29 -8.55 3.35
N ARG A 115 -4.36 -9.28 3.04
CA ARG A 115 -4.29 -10.48 2.19
C ARG A 115 -3.78 -10.17 0.78
N TYR A 116 -4.20 -9.04 0.22
CA TYR A 116 -3.70 -8.63 -1.09
C TYR A 116 -2.20 -8.33 -1.04
N LEU A 117 -1.72 -7.60 -0.01
CA LEU A 117 -0.30 -7.30 0.16
C LEU A 117 0.55 -8.57 0.36
N GLN A 118 0.06 -9.55 1.13
CA GLN A 118 0.72 -10.85 1.29
C GLN A 118 0.83 -11.59 -0.06
N SER A 119 -0.23 -11.58 -0.87
CA SER A 119 -0.19 -12.20 -2.20
C SER A 119 0.80 -11.50 -3.12
N TYR A 120 0.86 -10.16 -3.07
CA TYR A 120 1.78 -9.36 -3.86
C TYR A 120 3.25 -9.65 -3.48
N THR A 121 3.59 -9.71 -2.18
CA THR A 121 4.94 -10.06 -1.73
C THR A 121 5.30 -11.51 -2.05
N ALA A 122 4.36 -12.44 -1.96
CA ALA A 122 4.57 -13.84 -2.37
C ALA A 122 4.87 -13.99 -3.87
N CYS A 123 4.44 -13.03 -4.71
CA CYS A 123 4.77 -12.96 -6.13
C CYS A 123 6.08 -12.20 -6.43
N GLY A 124 6.86 -11.82 -5.40
CA GLY A 124 8.17 -11.18 -5.56
C GLY A 124 8.17 -9.66 -5.41
N GLY A 125 7.04 -9.01 -5.21
CA GLY A 125 6.95 -7.60 -4.89
C GLY A 125 7.50 -7.26 -3.51
N SER A 126 7.88 -6.01 -3.30
CA SER A 126 8.34 -5.50 -2.00
C SER A 126 7.40 -4.41 -1.49
N VAL A 127 7.16 -4.38 -0.17
CA VAL A 127 6.27 -3.39 0.46
C VAL A 127 6.96 -2.72 1.64
N ILE A 128 6.88 -1.41 1.71
CA ILE A 128 7.21 -0.62 2.90
C ILE A 128 5.94 0.07 3.39
N ILE A 129 5.59 -0.18 4.65
CA ILE A 129 4.39 0.40 5.29
C ILE A 129 4.83 1.34 6.40
N ALA A 130 4.45 2.60 6.33
CA ALA A 130 4.49 3.52 7.46
C ALA A 130 3.12 3.46 8.14
N THR A 131 3.06 3.01 9.40
CA THR A 131 1.79 2.84 10.12
C THR A 131 1.96 2.76 11.62
N HIS A 132 0.91 3.08 12.34
CA HIS A 132 0.75 2.83 13.77
C HIS A 132 -0.24 1.68 14.05
N GLU A 133 -0.77 1.02 13.01
CA GLU A 133 -1.73 -0.08 13.12
C GLU A 133 -1.01 -1.41 13.34
N THR A 134 -1.27 -2.05 14.48
CA THR A 134 -0.65 -3.33 14.87
C THR A 134 -0.96 -4.45 13.89
N SER A 135 -2.15 -4.47 13.29
CA SER A 135 -2.56 -5.49 12.33
C SER A 135 -1.68 -5.55 11.07
N ALA A 136 -0.96 -4.48 10.73
CA ALA A 136 0.00 -4.50 9.63
C ALA A 136 1.30 -5.21 10.01
N LEU A 137 1.66 -5.24 11.28
CA LEU A 137 2.92 -5.82 11.76
C LEU A 137 2.97 -7.33 11.57
N ASP A 138 1.81 -8.00 11.66
CA ASP A 138 1.69 -9.46 11.54
C ASP A 138 2.17 -9.99 10.17
N ILE A 139 2.07 -9.15 9.12
CA ILE A 139 2.47 -9.52 7.77
C ILE A 139 3.88 -9.07 7.39
N CYS A 140 4.57 -8.34 8.28
CA CYS A 140 5.91 -7.82 8.01
C CYS A 140 6.99 -8.87 8.25
N ASP A 141 8.08 -8.81 7.47
CA ASP A 141 9.29 -9.58 7.71
C ASP A 141 10.24 -8.84 8.64
N GLN A 142 10.23 -7.50 8.60
CA GLN A 142 11.05 -6.62 9.42
C GLN A 142 10.22 -5.44 9.92
N ILE A 143 10.47 -5.04 11.16
CA ILE A 143 9.85 -3.87 11.79
C ILE A 143 10.93 -2.88 12.18
N TYR A 144 10.77 -1.65 11.77
CA TYR A 144 11.63 -0.53 12.10
C TYR A 144 10.87 0.48 12.94
N THR A 145 11.54 1.08 13.91
CA THR A 145 11.03 2.23 14.68
C THR A 145 11.69 3.52 14.20
N LEU A 146 10.89 4.58 14.08
CA LEU A 146 11.36 5.93 13.80
C LEU A 146 11.16 6.78 15.05
N LYS A 147 12.25 7.18 15.71
CA LYS A 147 12.20 8.00 16.92
C LYS A 147 13.30 9.07 16.89
N GLY A 148 12.91 10.34 17.12
CA GLY A 148 13.85 11.47 17.09
C GLY A 148 14.61 11.63 15.77
N GLY A 149 13.98 11.31 14.64
CA GLY A 149 14.60 11.38 13.30
C GLY A 149 15.54 10.19 12.96
N HIS A 150 15.65 9.19 13.83
CA HIS A 150 16.49 8.01 13.61
C HIS A 150 15.64 6.77 13.36
N ILE A 151 16.01 6.01 12.34
CA ILE A 151 15.42 4.70 12.02
C ILE A 151 16.29 3.61 12.67
N ARG A 152 15.66 2.66 13.36
CA ARG A 152 16.32 1.50 13.96
C ARG A 152 15.52 0.24 13.65
N LEU A 153 16.22 -0.84 13.27
CA LEU A 153 15.62 -2.16 13.18
C LEU A 153 15.22 -2.61 14.59
N ALA A 154 13.95 -2.92 14.76
CA ALA A 154 13.39 -3.35 16.04
C ALA A 154 13.19 -4.86 16.10
N LEU A 155 12.66 -5.46 15.02
CA LEU A 155 12.45 -6.90 14.89
C LEU A 155 12.78 -7.35 13.46
N ASP A 156 13.33 -8.55 13.33
CA ASP A 156 13.56 -9.24 12.08
C ASP A 156 13.10 -10.70 12.21
N LYS A 157 12.13 -11.10 11.42
CA LYS A 157 11.51 -12.43 11.48
C LYS A 157 12.49 -13.57 11.21
N LYS A 158 13.58 -13.30 10.46
CA LYS A 158 14.61 -14.29 10.18
C LYS A 158 15.52 -14.55 11.38
N THR A 159 15.80 -13.51 12.18
CA THR A 159 16.74 -13.60 13.31
C THR A 159 16.05 -13.74 14.65
N ASP A 160 14.80 -13.28 14.76
CA ASP A 160 13.97 -13.34 15.99
C ASP A 160 12.51 -13.71 15.65
N PRO A 161 12.24 -14.97 15.24
CA PRO A 161 10.88 -15.42 14.93
C PRO A 161 9.97 -15.40 16.16
N ASP A 162 10.51 -15.62 17.37
CA ASP A 162 9.75 -15.63 18.62
C ASP A 162 9.33 -14.20 19.04
N GLY A 163 10.11 -13.20 18.68
CA GLY A 163 9.78 -11.79 18.87
C GLY A 163 8.51 -11.38 18.13
N PHE A 164 8.28 -11.93 16.95
CA PHE A 164 7.05 -11.74 16.18
C PHE A 164 5.85 -12.51 16.74
N ALA A 165 6.10 -13.69 17.34
CA ALA A 165 5.04 -14.53 17.93
C ALA A 165 4.55 -14.05 19.29
N SER A 166 5.34 -13.22 20.01
CA SER A 166 5.10 -12.83 21.40
C SER A 166 4.60 -11.45 21.48
N ASP A 167 3.67 -10.84 20.99
CA ASP A 167 3.17 -9.44 21.19
C ASP A 167 4.27 -8.42 21.67
N THR A 168 5.54 -8.80 21.56
CA THR A 168 6.70 -8.00 21.99
C THR A 168 6.77 -6.70 21.20
N TYR A 169 6.32 -6.69 19.96
CA TYR A 169 6.25 -5.50 19.13
C TYR A 169 5.27 -4.45 19.70
N LEU A 170 4.27 -4.84 20.49
CA LEU A 170 3.37 -3.88 21.15
C LEU A 170 4.14 -2.95 22.10
N LYS A 171 5.22 -3.45 22.72
CA LYS A 171 6.10 -2.67 23.60
C LYS A 171 6.97 -1.65 22.83
N LEU A 172 7.05 -1.77 21.50
CA LEU A 172 7.81 -0.86 20.66
C LEU A 172 7.01 0.39 20.28
N LEU A 173 5.69 0.36 20.46
CA LEU A 173 4.78 1.44 20.12
C LEU A 173 4.61 2.46 21.25
N TYR A 174 5.04 2.11 22.47
CA TYR A 174 4.99 2.93 23.68
C TYR A 174 6.41 3.16 24.24
#